data_6f9846e50247cf17865f353385ad2e72
#
_entry.id   6f9846e50247cf17865f353385ad2e72
#
_cell.length_a   1.000
_cell.length_b   1.000
_cell.length_c   1.000
_cell.angle_alpha   90.00
_cell.angle_beta   90.00
_cell.angle_gamma   90.00
#
_symmetry.space_group_name_H-M   'P 1'
#
loop_
_entity.id
_entity.type
_entity.pdbx_description
1 polymer ?
#
loop_
_entity_poly.entity_id
_entity_poly.type
_entity_poly.pdbx_seq_one_letter_code
_entity_poly.pdbx_strand_id
1 'polypeptide(L)'
;YNSNVHYNQMDELVRLLRAALHDVPILLTTPPGSYESFRQRRRRRTYAVNPRTATAVETIRRYAGDHRLLVWDMYDVVGGKKRACKNWTEAKLMRPDHVHYLPEGYILQGNLLYQALIKAYNDYVSH
;
A
#
# COMPACT_ATOMS: atom_id res chain seq x y z
N TYR A 1 -1.50 -15.06 6.38
CA TYR A 1 -0.42 -14.29 5.74
C TYR A 1 0.94 -14.81 6.15
N ASN A 2 1.82 -15.02 5.18
CA ASN A 2 3.19 -15.44 5.39
C ASN A 2 4.12 -14.47 4.64
N SER A 3 4.98 -13.75 5.36
CA SER A 3 5.87 -12.74 4.78
C SER A 3 6.94 -13.32 3.85
N ASN A 4 7.43 -14.53 4.11
CA ASN A 4 8.38 -15.19 3.22
C ASN A 4 7.75 -15.59 1.89
N VAL A 5 6.53 -16.11 1.92
CA VAL A 5 5.76 -16.41 0.70
C VAL A 5 5.51 -15.13 -0.09
N HIS A 6 5.08 -14.06 0.56
CA HIS A 6 4.86 -12.77 -0.08
C HIS A 6 6.15 -12.21 -0.72
N TYR A 7 7.25 -12.27 0.02
CA TYR A 7 8.57 -11.86 -0.48
C TYR A 7 8.97 -12.64 -1.74
N ASN A 8 8.84 -13.96 -1.72
CA ASN A 8 9.19 -14.81 -2.84
C ASN A 8 8.29 -14.59 -4.06
N GLN A 9 7.00 -14.34 -3.84
CA GLN A 9 6.06 -14.00 -4.92
C GLN A 9 6.40 -12.66 -5.58
N MET A 10 6.82 -11.66 -4.81
CA MET A 10 7.31 -10.40 -5.37
C MET A 10 8.59 -10.62 -6.17
N ASP A 11 9.51 -11.43 -5.66
CA ASP A 11 10.75 -11.75 -6.35
C ASP A 11 10.49 -12.45 -7.70
N GLU A 12 9.60 -13.42 -7.73
CA GLU A 12 9.19 -14.07 -8.97
C GLU A 12 8.58 -13.10 -9.97
N LEU A 13 7.66 -12.24 -9.53
CA LEU A 13 7.05 -11.22 -10.39
C LEU A 13 8.08 -10.25 -10.95
N VAL A 14 8.99 -9.75 -10.12
CA VAL A 14 10.04 -8.83 -10.56
C VAL A 14 11.00 -9.48 -11.54
N ARG A 15 11.36 -10.74 -11.32
CA ARG A 15 12.19 -11.51 -12.28
C ARG A 15 11.50 -11.67 -13.63
N LEU A 16 10.21 -11.98 -13.66
CA LEU A 16 9.43 -12.09 -14.89
C LEU A 16 9.35 -10.75 -15.63
N LEU A 17 9.11 -9.65 -14.90
CA LEU A 17 9.11 -8.31 -15.48
C LEU A 17 10.49 -7.93 -16.06
N ARG A 18 11.58 -8.22 -15.35
CA ARG A 18 12.94 -7.97 -15.82
C ARG A 18 13.33 -8.82 -17.02
N ALA A 19 12.86 -10.06 -17.10
CA ALA A 19 13.09 -10.92 -18.27
C ALA A 19 12.38 -10.40 -19.52
N ALA A 20 11.18 -9.83 -19.38
CA ALA A 20 10.41 -9.26 -20.48
C ALA A 20 10.80 -7.81 -20.82
N LEU A 21 11.19 -7.02 -19.81
CA LEU A 21 11.41 -5.57 -19.90
C LEU A 21 12.70 -5.21 -19.15
N HIS A 22 13.86 -5.42 -19.77
CA HIS A 22 15.18 -5.38 -19.13
C HIS A 22 15.48 -4.10 -18.33
N ASP A 23 15.16 -2.93 -18.89
CA ASP A 23 15.59 -1.63 -18.36
C ASP A 23 14.42 -0.78 -17.83
N VAL A 24 13.24 -1.37 -17.64
CA VAL A 24 12.09 -0.64 -17.14
C VAL A 24 12.24 -0.36 -15.63
N PRO A 25 12.09 0.90 -15.20
CA PRO A 25 12.04 1.22 -13.78
C PRO A 25 10.84 0.55 -13.11
N ILE A 26 11.04 0.02 -11.91
CA ILE A 26 9.99 -0.62 -11.12
C ILE A 26 9.79 0.18 -9.85
N LEU A 27 8.56 0.63 -9.63
CA LEU A 27 8.11 1.28 -8.41
C LEU A 27 7.11 0.36 -7.69
N LEU A 28 7.44 -0.06 -6.49
CA LEU A 28 6.53 -0.79 -5.61
C LEU A 28 5.69 0.20 -4.81
N THR A 29 4.45 -0.16 -4.53
CA THR A 29 3.58 0.64 -3.66
C THR A 29 3.11 -0.18 -2.47
N THR A 30 3.03 0.45 -1.30
CA THR A 30 2.39 -0.18 -0.14
C THR A 30 0.88 0.03 -0.17
N PRO A 31 0.09 -0.88 0.42
CA PRO A 31 -1.37 -0.73 0.47
C PRO A 31 -1.77 0.45 1.36
N PRO A 32 -2.95 1.04 1.13
CA PRO A 32 -3.42 2.20 1.91
C PRO A 32 -3.92 1.86 3.31
N GLY A 33 -4.12 0.60 3.61
CA GLY A 33 -4.71 0.12 4.85
C GLY A 33 -6.11 -0.47 4.66
N SER A 34 -6.47 -1.39 5.54
CA SER A 34 -7.82 -1.99 5.55
C SER A 34 -8.18 -2.48 6.94
N TYR A 35 -9.48 -2.69 7.13
CA TYR A 35 -10.00 -3.40 8.29
C TYR A 35 -10.25 -4.86 7.95
N GLU A 36 -10.30 -5.70 8.95
CA GLU A 36 -10.90 -7.02 8.88
C GLU A 36 -12.20 -7.05 9.67
N SER A 37 -13.15 -7.84 9.21
CA SER A 37 -14.48 -7.90 9.81
C SER A 37 -14.70 -9.19 10.57
N PHE A 38 -15.37 -9.08 11.72
CA PHE A 38 -15.73 -10.21 12.56
C PHE A 38 -17.25 -10.26 12.72
N ARG A 39 -17.85 -11.41 12.52
CA ARG A 39 -19.27 -11.66 12.74
C ARG A 39 -19.43 -12.77 13.75
N GLN A 40 -19.88 -12.43 14.94
CA GLN A 40 -20.36 -13.42 15.90
C GLN A 40 -21.83 -13.76 15.61
N ARG A 41 -22.21 -15.03 15.86
CA ARG A 41 -23.61 -15.48 15.70
C ARG A 41 -24.57 -14.47 16.35
N ARG A 42 -25.57 -13.97 15.59
CA ARG A 42 -26.64 -13.05 16.01
C ARG A 42 -26.19 -11.67 16.51
N ARG A 43 -24.94 -11.23 16.26
CA ARG A 43 -24.46 -9.90 16.59
C ARG A 43 -24.14 -9.07 15.34
N ARG A 44 -24.11 -7.74 15.51
CA ARG A 44 -23.61 -6.83 14.47
C ARG A 44 -22.17 -7.18 14.11
N ARG A 45 -21.83 -6.99 12.84
CA ARG A 45 -20.46 -7.11 12.36
C ARG A 45 -19.59 -6.04 13.02
N THR A 46 -18.45 -6.44 13.55
CA THR A 46 -17.43 -5.55 14.11
C THR A 46 -16.22 -5.51 13.20
N TYR A 47 -15.43 -4.45 13.30
CA TYR A 47 -14.27 -4.23 12.47
C TYR A 47 -13.05 -3.92 13.35
N ALA A 48 -11.90 -4.45 12.96
CA ALA A 48 -10.62 -4.13 13.56
C ALA A 48 -9.60 -3.85 12.46
N VAL A 49 -8.60 -3.02 12.73
CA VAL A 49 -7.52 -2.79 11.77
C VAL A 49 -6.83 -4.11 11.44
N ASN A 50 -6.68 -4.39 10.16
CA ASN A 50 -6.03 -5.63 9.72
C ASN A 50 -4.52 -5.58 10.05
N PRO A 51 -4.04 -6.41 10.99
CA PRO A 51 -2.64 -6.37 11.41
C PRO A 51 -1.68 -6.85 10.32
N ARG A 52 -2.20 -7.64 9.35
CA ARG A 52 -1.41 -8.16 8.24
C ARG A 52 -0.96 -7.06 7.28
N THR A 53 -1.70 -5.93 7.23
CA THR A 53 -1.30 -4.79 6.40
C THR A 53 0.07 -4.25 6.80
N ALA A 54 0.31 -4.01 8.08
CA ALA A 54 1.60 -3.52 8.55
C ALA A 54 2.74 -4.49 8.23
N THR A 55 2.52 -5.80 8.42
CA THR A 55 3.51 -6.82 8.08
C THR A 55 3.78 -6.90 6.58
N ALA A 56 2.74 -6.74 5.75
CA ALA A 56 2.89 -6.68 4.31
C ALA A 56 3.70 -5.46 3.86
N VAL A 57 3.46 -4.30 4.48
CA VAL A 57 4.22 -3.07 4.22
C VAL A 57 5.71 -3.27 4.53
N GLU A 58 6.03 -3.84 5.69
CA GLU A 58 7.42 -4.15 6.06
C GLU A 58 8.07 -5.13 5.08
N THR A 59 7.33 -6.12 4.61
CA THR A 59 7.82 -7.08 3.60
C THR A 59 8.14 -6.38 2.28
N ILE A 60 7.26 -5.50 1.81
CA ILE A 60 7.48 -4.71 0.58
C ILE A 60 8.70 -3.79 0.72
N ARG A 61 8.82 -3.09 1.85
CA ARG A 61 9.99 -2.23 2.12
C ARG A 61 11.30 -3.03 2.13
N ARG A 62 11.31 -4.18 2.79
CA ARG A 62 12.47 -5.06 2.84
C ARG A 62 12.85 -5.53 1.44
N TYR A 63 11.89 -6.03 0.67
CA TYR A 63 12.14 -6.48 -0.70
C TYR A 63 12.71 -5.35 -1.58
N ALA A 64 12.09 -4.16 -1.52
CA ALA A 64 12.57 -3.00 -2.26
C ALA A 64 14.01 -2.62 -1.87
N GLY A 65 14.33 -2.62 -0.58
CA GLY A 65 15.67 -2.34 -0.08
C GLY A 65 16.70 -3.38 -0.56
N ASP A 66 16.39 -4.66 -0.44
CA ASP A 66 17.26 -5.76 -0.84
C ASP A 66 17.57 -5.74 -2.35
N HIS A 67 16.62 -5.31 -3.17
CA HIS A 67 16.73 -5.29 -4.63
C HIS A 67 16.94 -3.89 -5.23
N ARG A 68 17.14 -2.88 -4.41
CA ARG A 68 17.33 -1.47 -4.82
C ARG A 68 16.23 -0.97 -5.75
N LEU A 69 14.98 -1.31 -5.43
CA LEU A 69 13.81 -0.81 -6.12
C LEU A 69 13.25 0.42 -5.44
N LEU A 70 12.54 1.24 -6.20
CA LEU A 70 11.79 2.35 -5.67
C LEU A 70 10.55 1.84 -4.92
N VAL A 71 10.18 2.53 -3.85
CA VAL A 71 8.94 2.27 -3.12
C VAL A 71 8.18 3.56 -2.85
N TRP A 72 6.90 3.56 -3.17
CA TRP A 72 5.94 4.56 -2.72
C TRP A 72 5.22 4.03 -1.48
N ASP A 73 5.54 4.59 -0.33
CA ASP A 73 4.97 4.13 0.93
C ASP A 73 3.69 4.88 1.27
N MET A 74 2.61 4.53 0.57
CA MET A 74 1.30 5.12 0.79
C MET A 74 0.82 4.90 2.22
N TYR A 75 1.05 3.71 2.77
CA TYR A 75 0.62 3.39 4.15
C TYR A 75 1.15 4.38 5.16
N ASP A 76 2.43 4.70 5.09
CA ASP A 76 3.06 5.66 5.99
C ASP A 76 2.52 7.08 5.76
N VAL A 77 2.44 7.50 4.51
CA VAL A 77 1.96 8.84 4.13
C VAL A 77 0.54 9.11 4.64
N VAL A 78 -0.35 8.11 4.63
CA VAL A 78 -1.73 8.28 5.10
C VAL A 78 -1.91 8.03 6.60
N GLY A 79 -0.82 7.78 7.34
CA GLY A 79 -0.83 7.71 8.80
C GLY A 79 -0.29 6.42 9.41
N GLY A 80 0.10 5.44 8.60
CA GLY A 80 0.73 4.20 9.05
C GLY A 80 -0.16 3.35 9.97
N LYS A 81 0.49 2.47 10.72
CA LYS A 81 -0.18 1.53 11.62
C LYS A 81 -1.13 2.17 12.62
N LYS A 82 -0.81 3.37 13.08
CA LYS A 82 -1.60 4.05 14.12
C LYS A 82 -2.81 4.80 13.57
N ARG A 83 -2.73 5.35 12.36
CA ARG A 83 -3.69 6.34 11.88
C ARG A 83 -4.27 6.08 10.49
N ALA A 84 -3.64 5.29 9.62
CA ALA A 84 -4.07 5.14 8.23
C ALA A 84 -5.57 4.79 8.11
N CYS A 85 -6.00 3.68 8.70
CA CYS A 85 -7.40 3.27 8.64
C CYS A 85 -8.35 4.29 9.28
N LYS A 86 -7.94 4.87 10.40
CA LYS A 86 -8.75 5.89 11.09
C LYS A 86 -8.90 7.15 10.24
N ASN A 87 -7.84 7.62 9.61
CA ASN A 87 -7.88 8.77 8.73
C ASN A 87 -8.84 8.55 7.55
N TRP A 88 -8.80 7.37 6.94
CA TRP A 88 -9.73 7.01 5.86
C TRP A 88 -11.19 6.99 6.29
N THR A 89 -11.48 6.45 7.47
CA THR A 89 -12.86 6.39 7.98
C THR A 89 -13.36 7.75 8.45
N GLU A 90 -12.55 8.54 9.12
CA GLU A 90 -12.88 9.91 9.52
C GLU A 90 -13.15 10.82 8.31
N ALA A 91 -12.39 10.64 7.24
CA ALA A 91 -12.60 11.35 5.98
C ALA A 91 -13.81 10.81 5.16
N LYS A 92 -14.46 9.74 5.63
CA LYS A 92 -15.61 9.09 4.95
C LYS A 92 -15.29 8.64 3.52
N LEU A 93 -14.10 8.13 3.31
CA LEU A 93 -13.60 7.70 2.00
C LEU A 93 -13.60 6.18 1.80
N MET A 94 -13.97 5.41 2.82
CA MET A 94 -14.11 3.96 2.73
C MET A 94 -15.55 3.54 2.44
N ARG A 95 -15.69 2.42 1.73
CA ARG A 95 -16.98 1.74 1.56
C ARG A 95 -17.43 1.08 2.87
N PRO A 96 -18.71 0.72 2.99
CA PRO A 96 -19.23 0.06 4.20
C PRO A 96 -18.55 -1.26 4.56
N ASP A 97 -17.85 -1.91 3.63
CA ASP A 97 -17.06 -3.13 3.90
C ASP A 97 -15.74 -2.86 4.65
N HIS A 98 -15.32 -1.60 4.77
CA HIS A 98 -14.07 -1.17 5.41
C HIS A 98 -12.80 -1.77 4.78
N VAL A 99 -12.87 -2.20 3.52
CA VAL A 99 -11.76 -2.73 2.73
C VAL A 99 -11.54 -1.91 1.47
N HIS A 100 -12.62 -1.64 0.75
CA HIS A 100 -12.60 -0.85 -0.47
C HIS A 100 -12.86 0.63 -0.19
N TYR A 101 -12.51 1.46 -1.16
CA TYR A 101 -12.66 2.91 -1.06
C TYR A 101 -13.78 3.41 -1.97
N LEU A 102 -14.30 4.57 -1.66
CA LEU A 102 -15.16 5.32 -2.59
C LEU A 102 -14.32 5.86 -3.75
N PRO A 103 -14.92 6.25 -4.88
CA PRO A 103 -14.18 6.84 -6.00
C PRO A 103 -13.26 7.99 -5.58
N GLU A 104 -13.72 8.85 -4.69
CA GLU A 104 -12.96 9.98 -4.16
C GLU A 104 -11.73 9.53 -3.37
N GLY A 105 -11.83 8.40 -2.67
CA GLY A 105 -10.71 7.79 -1.95
C GLY A 105 -9.63 7.28 -2.91
N TYR A 106 -10.03 6.63 -4.00
CA TYR A 106 -9.08 6.18 -5.03
C TYR A 106 -8.45 7.35 -5.79
N ILE A 107 -9.21 8.40 -6.08
CA ILE A 107 -8.70 9.62 -6.71
C ILE A 107 -7.64 10.27 -5.80
N LEU A 108 -7.90 10.36 -4.50
CA LEU A 108 -6.93 10.90 -3.54
C LEU A 108 -5.64 10.07 -3.51
N GLN A 109 -5.75 8.74 -3.51
CA GLN A 109 -4.58 7.85 -3.56
C GLN A 109 -3.75 8.09 -4.82
N GLY A 110 -4.38 8.20 -5.98
CA GLY A 110 -3.71 8.53 -7.24
C GLY A 110 -3.04 9.91 -7.22
N ASN A 111 -3.72 10.91 -6.68
CA ASN A 111 -3.17 12.26 -6.57
C ASN A 111 -1.96 12.33 -5.63
N LEU A 112 -1.97 11.61 -4.53
CA LEU A 112 -0.83 11.54 -3.61
C LEU A 112 0.42 10.96 -4.30
N LEU A 113 0.26 9.88 -5.05
CA LEU A 113 1.35 9.31 -5.84
C LEU A 113 1.83 10.28 -6.92
N TYR A 114 0.90 10.88 -7.66
CA TYR A 114 1.24 11.86 -8.70
C TYR A 114 2.07 13.02 -8.14
N GLN A 115 1.64 13.60 -7.03
CA GLN A 115 2.37 14.70 -6.39
C GLN A 115 3.77 14.26 -5.92
N ALA A 116 3.91 13.05 -5.40
CA ALA A 116 5.21 12.51 -5.01
C ALA A 116 6.14 12.35 -6.22
N LEU A 117 5.63 11.86 -7.35
CA LEU A 117 6.40 11.72 -8.58
C LEU A 117 6.83 13.09 -9.15
N ILE A 118 5.93 14.05 -9.16
CA ILE A 118 6.25 15.43 -9.61
C ILE A 118 7.30 16.08 -8.71
N LYS A 119 7.15 15.92 -7.39
CA LYS A 119 8.16 16.41 -6.45
C LYS A 119 9.53 15.78 -6.70
N ALA A 120 9.58 14.45 -6.82
CA ALA A 120 10.82 13.73 -7.08
C ALA A 120 11.47 14.18 -8.41
N TYR A 121 10.67 14.37 -9.46
CA TYR A 121 11.15 14.89 -10.72
C TYR A 121 11.72 16.30 -10.59
N ASN A 122 11.01 17.21 -9.93
CA ASN A 122 11.46 18.58 -9.73
C ASN A 122 12.76 18.63 -8.91
N ASP A 123 12.86 17.83 -7.86
CA ASP A 123 14.08 17.73 -7.06
C ASP A 123 15.25 17.20 -7.91
N TYR A 124 15.02 16.23 -8.77
CA TYR A 124 16.03 15.69 -9.68
C TYR A 124 16.55 16.71 -10.69
N VAL A 125 15.65 17.46 -11.35
CA VAL A 125 16.04 18.45 -12.38
C VAL A 125 16.60 19.75 -11.81
N SER A 126 16.44 19.98 -10.50
CA SER A 126 17.00 21.14 -9.79
C SER A 126 18.46 20.93 -9.35
N HIS A 127 18.94 19.73 -9.49
CA HIS A 127 20.30 19.32 -9.20
C HIS A 127 21.02 18.92 -10.48
#